data_021d2856f924cf5901976c0ef3e0a6ca
#
_entry.id   021d2856f924cf5901976c0ef3e0a6ca
#
_cell.length_a   1.000
_cell.length_b   1.000
_cell.length_c   1.000
_cell.angle_alpha   90.00
_cell.angle_beta   90.00
_cell.angle_gamma   90.00
#
_symmetry.space_group_name_H-M   'P 1'
#
loop_
_entity.id
_entity.type
_entity.pdbx_description
1 polymer ?
#
loop_
_entity_poly.entity_id
_entity_poly.type
_entity_poly.pdbx_seq_one_letter_code
_entity_poly.pdbx_strand_id
1 'polypeptide(L)'
;MEISHITLIVQNLAKTTTMLETLFDAEEVYDSQDQTHSYFPEKFFLIDGLWLAVMEDASQKLPKTYDHIAFKIDQAQIDSLITRIQGLGLKIEKDRSRIKGEGASIYFYDDDNHLFELHTGTLTERLHHYRLTETR
;
A
#
# COMPACT_ATOMS: atom_id res chain seq x y z
N MET A 1 -21.77 0.28 -8.10
CA MET A 1 -21.02 0.64 -6.87
C MET A 1 -19.53 0.44 -7.16
N GLU A 2 -18.72 1.42 -6.80
CA GLU A 2 -17.25 1.37 -7.00
C GLU A 2 -16.58 2.03 -5.80
N ILE A 3 -15.29 1.76 -5.61
CA ILE A 3 -14.54 2.43 -4.56
C ILE A 3 -14.33 3.89 -4.95
N SER A 4 -14.78 4.82 -4.12
CA SER A 4 -14.55 6.26 -4.32
C SER A 4 -13.11 6.62 -3.93
N HIS A 5 -12.76 6.35 -2.69
CA HIS A 5 -11.43 6.62 -2.14
C HIS A 5 -11.18 5.75 -0.93
N ILE A 6 -9.91 5.71 -0.51
CA ILE A 6 -9.46 5.04 0.72
C ILE A 6 -8.87 6.11 1.62
N THR A 7 -9.19 6.07 2.92
CA THR A 7 -8.65 6.99 3.91
C THR A 7 -7.74 6.24 4.87
N LEU A 8 -6.53 6.75 5.05
CA LEU A 8 -5.58 6.27 6.05
C LEU A 8 -5.33 7.38 7.06
N ILE A 9 -5.28 7.02 8.33
CA ILE A 9 -4.89 7.93 9.39
C ILE A 9 -3.47 7.59 9.83
N VAL A 10 -2.60 8.60 9.88
CA VAL A 10 -1.18 8.44 10.18
C VAL A 10 -0.75 9.41 11.26
N GLN A 11 0.36 9.11 11.93
CA GLN A 11 0.89 10.00 12.97
C GLN A 11 1.72 11.14 12.41
N ASN A 12 2.31 10.97 11.23
CA ASN A 12 3.19 11.97 10.61
C ASN A 12 2.93 12.05 9.11
N LEU A 13 2.21 13.08 8.70
CA LEU A 13 1.79 13.26 7.31
C LEU A 13 2.97 13.46 6.36
N ALA A 14 3.99 14.20 6.78
CA ALA A 14 5.18 14.44 5.96
C ALA A 14 5.93 13.14 5.67
N LYS A 15 6.07 12.28 6.67
CA LYS A 15 6.73 10.98 6.53
C LYS A 15 5.97 10.05 5.60
N THR A 16 4.65 10.00 5.73
CA THR A 16 3.79 9.21 4.84
C THR A 16 3.83 9.74 3.42
N THR A 17 3.86 11.05 3.24
CA THR A 17 4.01 11.66 1.91
C THR A 17 5.27 11.15 1.21
N THR A 18 6.41 11.16 1.90
CA THR A 18 7.67 10.65 1.34
C THR A 18 7.55 9.17 0.94
N MET A 19 6.94 8.35 1.78
CA MET A 19 6.73 6.93 1.48
C MET A 19 5.86 6.74 0.23
N LEU A 20 4.74 7.45 0.16
CA LEU A 20 3.80 7.32 -0.96
C LEU A 20 4.43 7.78 -2.28
N GLU A 21 5.16 8.88 -2.27
CA GLU A 21 5.84 9.37 -3.47
C GLU A 21 6.97 8.42 -3.90
N THR A 22 7.71 7.89 -2.95
CA THR A 22 8.86 7.02 -3.23
C THR A 22 8.45 5.64 -3.74
N LEU A 23 7.41 5.04 -3.14
CA LEU A 23 7.03 3.64 -3.42
C LEU A 23 5.91 3.50 -4.44
N PHE A 24 4.96 4.43 -4.44
CA PHE A 24 3.72 4.29 -5.22
C PHE A 24 3.62 5.29 -6.37
N ASP A 25 4.65 6.09 -6.60
CA ASP A 25 4.62 7.20 -7.56
C ASP A 25 3.38 8.08 -7.37
N ALA A 26 3.01 8.30 -6.11
CA ALA A 26 1.83 9.05 -5.77
C ALA A 26 1.99 10.52 -6.14
N GLU A 27 0.92 11.10 -6.69
CA GLU A 27 0.83 12.52 -7.00
C GLU A 27 0.02 13.21 -5.92
N GLU A 28 0.62 14.16 -5.19
CA GLU A 28 -0.10 14.98 -4.23
C GLU A 28 -0.96 15.99 -4.98
N VAL A 29 -2.27 15.97 -4.76
CA VAL A 29 -3.22 16.85 -5.46
C VAL A 29 -3.91 17.83 -4.53
N TYR A 30 -3.79 17.65 -3.21
CA TYR A 30 -4.37 18.56 -2.23
C TYR A 30 -3.60 18.48 -0.92
N ASP A 31 -3.43 19.64 -0.27
CA ASP A 31 -2.86 19.78 1.07
C ASP A 31 -3.71 20.80 1.82
N SER A 32 -4.30 20.38 2.94
CA SER A 32 -5.14 21.28 3.75
C SER A 32 -4.35 22.40 4.41
N GLN A 33 -3.06 22.20 4.65
CA GLN A 33 -2.22 23.15 5.38
C GLN A 33 -2.89 23.57 6.70
N ASP A 34 -3.16 24.87 6.87
CA ASP A 34 -3.81 25.41 8.07
C ASP A 34 -5.34 25.46 7.98
N GLN A 35 -5.93 25.05 6.83
CA GLN A 35 -7.36 25.12 6.57
C GLN A 35 -7.96 23.73 6.51
N THR A 36 -8.18 23.14 7.67
CA THR A 36 -8.75 21.79 7.77
C THR A 36 -10.25 21.82 7.52
N HIS A 37 -10.71 21.12 6.47
CA HIS A 37 -12.11 20.92 6.14
C HIS A 37 -12.68 19.60 6.69
N SER A 38 -11.85 18.79 7.32
CA SER A 38 -12.20 17.52 7.92
C SER A 38 -11.84 17.54 9.40
N TYR A 39 -11.88 16.39 10.06
CA TYR A 39 -11.52 16.31 11.50
C TYR A 39 -10.02 16.53 11.73
N PHE A 40 -9.18 16.28 10.73
CA PHE A 40 -7.72 16.32 10.87
C PHE A 40 -7.09 17.01 9.67
N PRO A 41 -5.86 17.52 9.81
CA PRO A 41 -5.06 17.90 8.64
C PRO A 41 -4.93 16.75 7.67
N GLU A 42 -5.00 17.04 6.37
CA GLU A 42 -5.04 15.97 5.37
C GLU A 42 -4.35 16.35 4.07
N LYS A 43 -3.95 15.31 3.34
CA LYS A 43 -3.52 15.42 1.95
C LYS A 43 -4.28 14.39 1.12
N PHE A 44 -4.49 14.72 -0.15
CA PHE A 44 -5.01 13.79 -1.13
C PHE A 44 -3.93 13.44 -2.15
N PHE A 45 -3.88 12.17 -2.47
CA PHE A 45 -2.95 11.63 -3.47
C PHE A 45 -3.70 10.86 -4.54
N LEU A 46 -3.15 10.86 -5.75
CA LEU A 46 -3.58 9.93 -6.80
C LEU A 46 -2.47 8.91 -7.02
N ILE A 47 -2.86 7.64 -6.99
CA ILE A 47 -2.01 6.50 -7.31
C ILE A 47 -2.68 5.77 -8.47
N ASP A 48 -2.20 6.00 -9.68
CA ASP A 48 -2.80 5.45 -10.92
C ASP A 48 -4.33 5.64 -10.93
N GLY A 49 -4.78 6.85 -10.63
CA GLY A 49 -6.19 7.20 -10.60
C GLY A 49 -6.94 6.86 -9.31
N LEU A 50 -6.36 6.11 -8.40
CA LEU A 50 -6.96 5.85 -7.09
C LEU A 50 -6.77 7.08 -6.19
N TRP A 51 -7.88 7.61 -5.68
CA TRP A 51 -7.85 8.67 -4.69
C TRP A 51 -7.56 8.09 -3.31
N LEU A 52 -6.41 8.45 -2.75
CA LEU A 52 -6.03 8.11 -1.38
C LEU A 52 -6.04 9.38 -0.54
N ALA A 53 -6.85 9.41 0.53
CA ALA A 53 -6.85 10.48 1.51
C ALA A 53 -5.99 10.05 2.70
N VAL A 54 -5.11 10.93 3.16
CA VAL A 54 -4.26 10.66 4.32
C VAL A 54 -4.48 11.77 5.34
N MET A 55 -4.89 11.40 6.54
CA MET A 55 -5.17 12.33 7.63
C MET A 55 -4.14 12.15 8.74
N GLU A 56 -3.75 13.26 9.40
CA GLU A 56 -2.79 13.22 10.49
C GLU A 56 -3.47 13.27 11.85
N ASP A 57 -3.26 12.23 12.64
CA ASP A 57 -3.60 12.20 14.07
C ASP A 57 -2.42 11.58 14.82
N ALA A 58 -1.62 12.43 15.46
CA ALA A 58 -0.41 11.99 16.16
C ALA A 58 -0.70 11.04 17.33
N SER A 59 -1.94 10.98 17.80
CA SER A 59 -2.35 10.13 18.91
C SER A 59 -2.80 8.74 18.46
N GLN A 60 -3.03 8.51 17.15
CA GLN A 60 -3.53 7.24 16.67
C GLN A 60 -2.48 6.14 16.78
N LYS A 61 -2.91 4.98 17.28
CA LYS A 61 -2.09 3.77 17.33
C LYS A 61 -2.92 2.60 16.83
N LEU A 62 -2.47 1.98 15.74
CA LEU A 62 -3.09 0.79 15.19
C LEU A 62 -2.30 -0.45 15.59
N PRO A 63 -2.98 -1.53 15.98
CA PRO A 63 -2.30 -2.82 16.11
C PRO A 63 -1.95 -3.35 14.73
N LYS A 64 -0.98 -4.24 14.66
CA LYS A 64 -0.72 -5.00 13.42
C LYS A 64 -1.83 -6.00 13.20
N THR A 65 -2.44 -5.98 12.03
CA THR A 65 -3.42 -6.96 11.59
C THR A 65 -3.01 -7.47 10.21
N TYR A 66 -3.76 -8.44 9.66
CA TYR A 66 -3.49 -8.91 8.30
C TYR A 66 -4.35 -8.19 7.26
N ASP A 67 -5.23 -7.31 7.66
CA ASP A 67 -5.97 -6.46 6.71
C ASP A 67 -4.97 -5.63 5.91
N HIS A 68 -5.08 -5.67 4.59
CA HIS A 68 -4.10 -5.01 3.74
C HIS A 68 -4.68 -4.53 2.42
N ILE A 69 -3.96 -3.60 1.82
CA ILE A 69 -4.25 -3.09 0.48
C ILE A 69 -3.15 -3.62 -0.44
N ALA A 70 -3.56 -4.29 -1.52
CA ALA A 70 -2.63 -4.82 -2.51
C ALA A 70 -2.65 -3.93 -3.76
N PHE A 71 -1.46 -3.55 -4.21
CA PHE A 71 -1.26 -2.82 -5.47
C PHE A 71 -0.61 -3.76 -6.48
N LYS A 72 -1.11 -3.73 -7.71
CA LYS A 72 -0.51 -4.52 -8.78
C LYS A 72 0.73 -3.82 -9.31
N ILE A 73 1.80 -4.58 -9.42
CA ILE A 73 3.08 -4.14 -9.98
C ILE A 73 3.53 -5.09 -11.09
N ASP A 74 4.50 -4.66 -11.88
CA ASP A 74 5.15 -5.52 -12.86
C ASP A 74 6.31 -6.27 -12.22
N GLN A 75 6.59 -7.47 -12.72
CA GLN A 75 7.71 -8.30 -12.27
C GLN A 75 9.05 -7.53 -12.32
N ALA A 76 9.23 -6.70 -13.33
CA ALA A 76 10.44 -5.90 -13.50
C ALA A 76 10.66 -4.83 -12.41
N GLN A 77 9.61 -4.48 -11.65
CA GLN A 77 9.69 -3.46 -10.60
C GLN A 77 10.14 -4.02 -9.24
N ILE A 78 10.13 -5.33 -9.06
CA ILE A 78 10.33 -5.96 -7.74
C ILE A 78 11.63 -5.53 -7.08
N ASP A 79 12.77 -5.69 -7.77
CA ASP A 79 14.08 -5.41 -7.15
C ASP A 79 14.23 -3.94 -6.79
N SER A 80 13.76 -3.04 -7.63
CA SER A 80 13.79 -1.60 -7.38
C SER A 80 12.92 -1.23 -6.17
N LEU A 81 11.72 -1.83 -6.07
CA LEU A 81 10.81 -1.56 -4.95
C LEU A 81 11.36 -2.10 -3.64
N ILE A 82 11.96 -3.28 -3.63
CA ILE A 82 12.62 -3.82 -2.44
C ILE A 82 13.70 -2.85 -1.94
N THR A 83 14.54 -2.35 -2.84
CA THR A 83 15.57 -1.38 -2.50
C THR A 83 14.99 -0.10 -1.91
N ARG A 84 13.91 0.42 -2.49
CA ARG A 84 13.24 1.64 -2.00
C ARG A 84 12.60 1.43 -0.63
N ILE A 85 11.92 0.30 -0.41
CA ILE A 85 11.31 -0.04 0.88
C ILE A 85 12.38 -0.08 1.97
N GLN A 86 13.48 -0.78 1.71
CA GLN A 86 14.60 -0.88 2.64
C GLN A 86 15.28 0.47 2.87
N GLY A 87 15.39 1.29 1.84
CA GLY A 87 15.95 2.64 1.92
C GLY A 87 15.13 3.58 2.80
N LEU A 88 13.83 3.33 2.94
CA LEU A 88 12.95 4.07 3.86
C LEU A 88 13.01 3.53 5.29
N GLY A 89 13.80 2.49 5.56
CA GLY A 89 13.87 1.87 6.87
C GLY A 89 12.69 0.95 7.19
N LEU A 90 11.88 0.61 6.20
CA LEU A 90 10.74 -0.29 6.37
C LEU A 90 11.18 -1.74 6.20
N LYS A 91 10.56 -2.63 6.99
CA LYS A 91 10.90 -4.04 6.98
C LYS A 91 9.95 -4.80 6.05
N ILE A 92 10.53 -5.59 5.14
CA ILE A 92 9.77 -6.52 4.30
C ILE A 92 9.44 -7.76 5.13
N GLU A 93 8.17 -8.16 5.13
CA GLU A 93 7.70 -9.35 5.82
C GLU A 93 8.05 -10.60 5.00
N LYS A 94 8.95 -11.43 5.54
CA LYS A 94 9.55 -12.56 4.80
C LYS A 94 8.70 -13.82 4.79
N ASP A 95 7.76 -13.94 5.72
CA ASP A 95 6.98 -15.17 5.90
C ASP A 95 5.81 -15.31 4.93
N ARG A 96 5.63 -14.36 4.03
CA ARG A 96 4.61 -14.41 2.99
C ARG A 96 5.19 -15.08 1.77
N SER A 97 5.10 -16.40 1.74
CA SER A 97 5.66 -17.18 0.64
C SER A 97 4.95 -16.91 -0.67
N ARG A 98 5.72 -16.91 -1.73
CA ARG A 98 5.21 -16.87 -3.09
C ARG A 98 4.84 -18.27 -3.51
N ILE A 99 3.65 -18.41 -4.07
CA ILE A 99 3.22 -19.68 -4.62
C ILE A 99 3.30 -19.59 -6.14
N LYS A 100 3.98 -20.56 -6.76
CA LYS A 100 4.12 -20.59 -8.22
C LYS A 100 2.73 -20.60 -8.87
N GLY A 101 2.54 -19.71 -9.85
CA GLY A 101 1.27 -19.53 -10.54
C GLY A 101 0.36 -18.45 -9.97
N GLU A 102 0.67 -17.94 -8.77
CA GLU A 102 -0.09 -16.85 -8.14
C GLU A 102 0.60 -15.49 -8.21
N GLY A 103 1.80 -15.45 -8.81
CA GLY A 103 2.61 -14.24 -8.88
C GLY A 103 3.51 -14.07 -7.66
N ALA A 104 4.21 -12.94 -7.63
CA ALA A 104 5.12 -12.57 -6.56
C ALA A 104 4.51 -11.47 -5.71
N SER A 105 4.75 -11.52 -4.40
CA SER A 105 4.25 -10.50 -3.47
C SER A 105 5.36 -9.97 -2.57
N ILE A 106 5.27 -8.68 -2.28
CA ILE A 106 6.08 -8.00 -1.26
C ILE A 106 5.11 -7.44 -0.25
N TYR A 107 5.27 -7.80 1.03
CA TYR A 107 4.46 -7.29 2.13
C TYR A 107 5.32 -6.43 3.04
N PHE A 108 4.80 -5.28 3.45
CA PHE A 108 5.45 -4.43 4.44
C PHE A 108 4.42 -3.61 5.20
N TYR A 109 4.72 -3.31 6.47
CA TYR A 109 3.95 -2.35 7.27
C TYR A 109 4.60 -0.97 7.14
N ASP A 110 3.77 0.07 7.06
CA ASP A 110 4.27 1.42 7.25
C ASP A 110 4.52 1.69 8.75
N ASP A 111 4.94 2.90 9.08
CA ASP A 111 5.22 3.25 10.48
C ASP A 111 3.97 3.30 11.36
N ASP A 112 2.80 3.28 10.77
CA ASP A 112 1.50 3.31 11.47
C ASP A 112 0.80 1.96 11.47
N ASN A 113 1.50 0.89 11.10
CA ASN A 113 0.99 -0.48 11.03
C ASN A 113 -0.10 -0.71 9.96
N HIS A 114 -0.15 0.11 8.92
CA HIS A 114 -0.89 -0.26 7.72
C HIS A 114 -0.09 -1.28 6.93
N LEU A 115 -0.73 -2.38 6.57
CA LEU A 115 -0.08 -3.43 5.77
C LEU A 115 -0.34 -3.18 4.29
N PHE A 116 0.73 -3.13 3.52
CA PHE A 116 0.67 -3.03 2.06
C PHE A 116 1.23 -4.28 1.42
N GLU A 117 0.62 -4.66 0.30
CA GLU A 117 1.12 -5.72 -0.56
C GLU A 117 1.38 -5.13 -1.95
N LEU A 118 2.53 -5.48 -2.53
CA LEU A 118 2.83 -5.21 -3.93
C LEU A 118 2.84 -6.56 -4.64
N HIS A 119 1.95 -6.74 -5.64
CA HIS A 119 1.65 -8.05 -6.19
C HIS A 119 1.68 -8.04 -7.72
N THR A 120 2.31 -9.05 -8.31
CA THR A 120 2.46 -9.13 -9.78
C THR A 120 1.37 -9.92 -10.47
N GLY A 121 0.66 -10.78 -9.74
CA GLY A 121 -0.36 -11.66 -10.32
C GLY A 121 -1.70 -10.98 -10.55
N THR A 122 -2.60 -11.70 -11.20
CA THR A 122 -3.97 -11.28 -11.45
C THR A 122 -4.95 -12.26 -10.81
N LEU A 123 -6.20 -11.84 -10.65
CA LEU A 123 -7.26 -12.73 -10.18
C LEU A 123 -7.41 -13.93 -11.12
N THR A 124 -7.37 -13.70 -12.42
CA THR A 124 -7.51 -14.76 -13.43
C THR A 124 -6.41 -15.82 -13.28
N GLU A 125 -5.16 -15.39 -13.13
CA GLU A 125 -4.04 -16.30 -12.92
C GLU A 125 -4.20 -17.11 -11.63
N ARG A 126 -4.60 -16.45 -10.55
CA ARG A 126 -4.81 -17.11 -9.25
C ARG A 126 -5.92 -18.15 -9.31
N LEU A 127 -7.05 -17.80 -9.91
CA LEU A 127 -8.16 -18.73 -10.07
C LEU A 127 -7.77 -19.92 -10.94
N HIS A 128 -7.00 -19.70 -12.00
CA HIS A 128 -6.49 -20.78 -12.84
C HIS A 128 -5.60 -21.72 -12.04
N HIS A 129 -4.69 -21.18 -11.24
CA HIS A 129 -3.81 -21.96 -10.38
C HIS A 129 -4.61 -22.78 -9.34
N TYR A 130 -5.60 -22.17 -8.69
CA TYR A 130 -6.43 -22.85 -7.70
C TYR A 130 -7.22 -24.02 -8.33
N ARG A 131 -7.76 -23.82 -9.52
CA ARG A 131 -8.47 -24.89 -10.25
C ARG A 131 -7.57 -26.03 -10.60
N LEU A 132 -6.33 -25.78 -10.98
CA LEU A 132 -5.35 -26.84 -11.25
C LEU A 132 -5.02 -27.65 -9.99
N THR A 133 -4.95 -27.01 -8.82
CA THR A 133 -4.68 -27.71 -7.57
C THR A 133 -5.89 -28.48 -7.04
N GLU A 134 -7.11 -28.03 -7.32
CA GLU A 134 -8.35 -28.70 -6.94
C GLU A 134 -8.56 -30.01 -7.70
N THR A 135 -8.04 -30.12 -8.91
CA THR A 135 -8.18 -31.33 -9.75
C THR A 135 -7.19 -32.44 -9.39
N ARG A 136 -6.33 -32.24 -8.44
CA ARG A 136 -5.38 -33.22 -7.92
C ARG A 136 -5.98 -33.94 -6.70
#